data_65456c7aec4095e48c23e01ca15560e8
#
_entry.id   65456c7aec4095e48c23e01ca15560e8
#
_cell.length_a   1.000
_cell.length_b   1.000
_cell.length_c   1.000
_cell.angle_alpha   90.00
_cell.angle_beta   90.00
_cell.angle_gamma   90.00
#
_symmetry.space_group_name_H-M   'P 1'
#
loop_
_entity.id
_entity.type
_entity.pdbx_description
1 polymer ?
#
loop_
_entity_poly.entity_id
_entity_poly.type
_entity_poly.pdbx_seq_one_letter_code
_entity_poly.pdbx_strand_id
1 'polypeptide(L)'
;MPEICTPRLRLRPLVAGDLDHLHALLTQPGVRRYLLDDEVIPHERTRSFIDTSIASFASDGYGLWGATTRESGALVGFCGFWRFHNPPRLELLYGLGDDARGRGYATEMAAAMIRYGFEVLKFDRIEASTDAPNTASIAVMERVGMSFRKQGITNGLDTVYYAVDAAR
;
A
#
# COMPACT_ATOMS: atom_id res chain seq x y z
N MET A 1 -14.57 12.92 -2.05
CA MET A 1 -13.70 11.80 -2.40
C MET A 1 -14.27 10.52 -1.81
N PRO A 2 -14.15 9.39 -2.49
CA PRO A 2 -14.73 8.14 -2.00
C PRO A 2 -14.06 7.74 -0.67
N GLU A 3 -14.85 7.11 0.18
CA GLU A 3 -14.42 6.48 1.42
C GLU A 3 -14.80 5.00 1.35
N ILE A 4 -13.91 4.12 1.77
CA ILE A 4 -14.15 2.68 1.80
C ILE A 4 -14.18 2.22 3.24
N CYS A 5 -15.31 1.67 3.67
CA CYS A 5 -15.45 1.04 4.98
C CYS A 5 -15.28 -0.47 4.84
N THR A 6 -14.42 -1.03 5.68
CA THR A 6 -14.26 -2.46 5.88
C THR A 6 -14.81 -2.83 7.27
N PRO A 7 -14.84 -4.10 7.68
CA PRO A 7 -15.35 -4.45 9.01
C PRO A 7 -14.71 -3.68 10.17
N ARG A 8 -13.41 -3.41 10.11
CA ARG A 8 -12.68 -2.78 11.22
C ARG A 8 -11.98 -1.47 10.85
N LEU A 9 -11.87 -1.16 9.54
CA LEU A 9 -11.12 0.00 9.05
C LEU A 9 -12.01 0.95 8.26
N ARG A 10 -11.58 2.20 8.23
CA ARG A 10 -12.06 3.23 7.31
C ARG A 10 -10.88 3.69 6.48
N LEU A 11 -11.02 3.58 5.16
CA LEU A 11 -10.01 4.00 4.20
C LEU A 11 -10.48 5.28 3.52
N ARG A 12 -9.67 6.30 3.52
CA ARG A 12 -9.90 7.54 2.75
C ARG A 12 -8.62 8.01 2.09
N PRO A 13 -8.70 8.67 0.93
CA PRO A 13 -7.53 9.26 0.30
C PRO A 13 -6.77 10.17 1.29
N LEU A 14 -5.44 10.09 1.24
CA LEU A 14 -4.58 10.96 2.04
C LEU A 14 -4.75 12.42 1.61
N VAL A 15 -4.71 13.32 2.59
CA VAL A 15 -4.75 14.77 2.39
C VAL A 15 -3.52 15.41 3.03
N ALA A 16 -3.27 16.69 2.71
CA ALA A 16 -2.11 17.41 3.23
C ALA A 16 -2.01 17.41 4.77
N GLY A 17 -3.15 17.40 5.46
CA GLY A 17 -3.21 17.33 6.93
C GLY A 17 -2.74 16.01 7.55
N ASP A 18 -2.53 14.98 6.74
CA ASP A 18 -2.05 13.67 7.23
C ASP A 18 -0.50 13.61 7.31
N LEU A 19 0.20 14.67 6.94
CA LEU A 19 1.66 14.68 6.81
C LEU A 19 2.37 14.13 8.05
N ASP A 20 2.08 14.67 9.22
CA ASP A 20 2.80 14.29 10.44
C ASP A 20 2.49 12.85 10.87
N HIS A 21 1.24 12.41 10.73
CA HIS A 21 0.83 11.04 11.04
C HIS A 21 1.43 10.04 10.06
N LEU A 22 1.40 10.34 8.76
CA LEU A 22 2.01 9.47 7.75
C LEU A 22 3.53 9.42 7.92
N HIS A 23 4.17 10.57 8.18
CA HIS A 23 5.60 10.61 8.43
C HIS A 23 6.01 9.77 9.63
N ALA A 24 5.25 9.85 10.72
CA ALA A 24 5.46 9.01 11.89
C ALA A 24 5.36 7.51 11.57
N LEU A 25 4.43 7.10 10.71
CA LEU A 25 4.34 5.70 10.23
C LEU A 25 5.54 5.31 9.37
N LEU A 26 5.87 6.13 8.38
CA LEU A 26 6.94 5.83 7.41
C LEU A 26 8.33 5.75 8.04
N THR A 27 8.54 6.39 9.18
CA THR A 27 9.83 6.36 9.90
C THR A 27 9.94 5.23 10.92
N GLN A 28 8.88 4.48 11.17
CA GLN A 28 8.92 3.30 12.04
C GLN A 28 9.81 2.21 11.41
N PRO A 29 10.69 1.56 12.20
CA PRO A 29 11.64 0.56 11.68
C PRO A 29 10.98 -0.55 10.87
N GLY A 30 9.85 -1.05 11.32
CA GLY A 30 9.15 -2.12 10.64
C GLY A 30 8.48 -1.70 9.33
N VAL A 31 8.15 -0.43 9.16
CA VAL A 31 7.58 0.13 7.91
C VAL A 31 8.68 0.45 6.92
N ARG A 32 9.70 1.22 7.34
CA ARG A 32 10.75 1.68 6.43
C ARG A 32 11.65 0.56 5.91
N ARG A 33 11.82 -0.53 6.68
CA ARG A 33 12.77 -1.61 6.37
C ARG A 33 12.64 -2.13 4.94
N TYR A 34 11.44 -2.41 4.48
CA TYR A 34 11.21 -2.96 3.14
C TYR A 34 10.63 -1.94 2.15
N LEU A 35 9.95 -0.92 2.63
CA LEU A 35 9.33 0.08 1.77
C LEU A 35 10.30 1.17 1.34
N LEU A 36 11.20 1.57 2.22
CA LEU A 36 12.12 2.70 2.05
C LEU A 36 13.59 2.28 2.17
N ASP A 37 13.91 1.01 1.97
CA ASP A 37 15.27 0.47 2.06
C ASP A 37 15.95 0.82 3.40
N ASP A 38 15.16 0.84 4.48
CA ASP A 38 15.53 1.23 5.84
C ASP A 38 15.98 2.71 5.99
N GLU A 39 15.70 3.55 5.01
CA GLU A 39 16.03 4.97 5.06
C GLU A 39 15.05 5.75 5.94
N VAL A 40 15.58 6.61 6.82
CA VAL A 40 14.78 7.62 7.54
C VAL A 40 14.64 8.84 6.65
N ILE A 41 13.48 8.96 6.01
CA ILE A 41 13.21 10.05 5.07
C ILE A 41 12.86 11.37 5.78
N PRO A 42 13.17 12.53 5.18
CA PRO A 42 12.74 13.82 5.70
C PRO A 42 11.24 14.07 5.45
N HIS A 43 10.65 15.02 6.19
CA HIS A 43 9.24 15.43 6.05
C HIS A 43 8.89 15.85 4.60
N GLU A 44 9.80 16.52 3.91
CA GLU A 44 9.59 16.95 2.53
C GLU A 44 9.33 15.77 1.60
N ARG A 45 9.98 14.63 1.83
CA ARG A 45 9.74 13.43 1.03
C ARG A 45 8.37 12.83 1.31
N THR A 46 7.95 12.80 2.55
CA THR A 46 6.58 12.39 2.91
C THR A 46 5.55 13.32 2.29
N ARG A 47 5.78 14.64 2.33
CA ARG A 47 4.92 15.63 1.66
C ARG A 47 4.81 15.34 0.17
N SER A 48 5.94 15.07 -0.49
CA SER A 48 5.97 14.72 -1.91
C SER A 48 5.11 13.48 -2.23
N PHE A 49 5.09 12.47 -1.37
CA PHE A 49 4.21 11.32 -1.56
C PHE A 49 2.72 11.71 -1.49
N ILE A 50 2.35 12.54 -0.53
CA ILE A 50 0.97 13.03 -0.40
C ILE A 50 0.58 13.87 -1.61
N ASP A 51 1.41 14.82 -2.03
CA ASP A 51 1.13 15.70 -3.17
C ASP A 51 1.00 14.89 -4.48
N THR A 52 1.89 13.91 -4.69
CA THR A 52 1.83 12.99 -5.83
C THR A 52 0.54 12.16 -5.78
N SER A 53 0.16 11.67 -4.60
CA SER A 53 -1.08 10.91 -4.43
C SER A 53 -2.32 11.75 -4.74
N ILE A 54 -2.39 12.99 -4.26
CA ILE A 54 -3.49 13.92 -4.55
C ILE A 54 -3.60 14.17 -6.06
N ALA A 55 -2.48 14.45 -6.72
CA ALA A 55 -2.44 14.65 -8.17
C ALA A 55 -2.88 13.39 -8.94
N SER A 56 -2.43 12.22 -8.52
CA SER A 56 -2.80 10.93 -9.12
C SER A 56 -4.31 10.62 -8.96
N PHE A 57 -4.90 10.93 -7.82
CA PHE A 57 -6.35 10.81 -7.67
C PHE A 57 -7.12 11.74 -8.61
N ALA A 58 -6.61 12.95 -8.84
CA ALA A 58 -7.25 13.90 -9.74
C ALA A 58 -7.16 13.48 -11.22
N SER A 59 -6.05 12.87 -11.64
CA SER A 59 -5.80 12.48 -13.04
C SER A 59 -6.27 11.07 -13.36
N ASP A 60 -5.99 10.12 -12.48
CA ASP A 60 -6.09 8.67 -12.76
C ASP A 60 -7.09 7.94 -11.85
N GLY A 61 -7.61 8.59 -10.82
CA GLY A 61 -8.58 8.01 -9.88
C GLY A 61 -7.97 7.08 -8.83
N TYR A 62 -6.65 6.97 -8.74
CA TYR A 62 -5.97 6.18 -7.73
C TYR A 62 -4.84 6.96 -7.04
N GLY A 63 -4.41 6.47 -5.90
CA GLY A 63 -3.33 7.06 -5.09
C GLY A 63 -3.23 6.32 -3.76
N LEU A 64 -2.78 7.01 -2.73
CA LEU A 64 -2.63 6.46 -1.40
C LEU A 64 -3.82 6.81 -0.49
N TRP A 65 -4.28 5.81 0.24
CA TRP A 65 -5.35 5.89 1.23
C TRP A 65 -4.77 5.74 2.63
N GLY A 66 -5.20 6.57 3.54
CA GLY A 66 -4.95 6.35 4.96
C GLY A 66 -5.97 5.39 5.54
N ALA A 67 -5.51 4.46 6.36
CA ALA A 67 -6.34 3.48 7.06
C ALA A 67 -6.46 3.85 8.53
N THR A 68 -7.67 4.16 8.99
CA THR A 68 -7.97 4.40 10.40
C THR A 68 -8.83 3.27 10.95
N THR A 69 -8.65 2.96 12.23
CA THR A 69 -9.56 2.02 12.90
C THR A 69 -10.92 2.68 13.10
N ARG A 70 -11.99 1.91 12.90
CA ARG A 70 -13.35 2.40 13.15
C ARG A 70 -13.63 2.62 14.64
N GLU A 71 -12.92 1.89 15.49
CA GLU A 71 -13.07 1.97 16.96
C GLU A 71 -12.50 3.26 17.54
N SER A 72 -11.26 3.59 17.19
CA SER A 72 -10.54 4.74 17.81
C SER A 72 -10.32 5.93 16.86
N GLY A 73 -10.48 5.72 15.55
CA GLY A 73 -10.13 6.72 14.55
C GLY A 73 -8.61 6.91 14.35
N ALA A 74 -7.78 6.12 15.01
CA ALA A 74 -6.33 6.22 14.89
C ALA A 74 -5.87 5.76 13.50
N LEU A 75 -4.95 6.52 12.88
CA LEU A 75 -4.28 6.14 11.65
C LEU A 75 -3.30 5.00 11.95
N VAL A 76 -3.57 3.81 11.42
CA VAL A 76 -2.79 2.60 11.68
C VAL A 76 -1.97 2.15 10.49
N GLY A 77 -2.27 2.66 9.31
CA GLY A 77 -1.58 2.25 8.10
C GLY A 77 -2.00 3.05 6.87
N PHE A 78 -1.54 2.59 5.75
CA PHE A 78 -1.84 3.17 4.43
C PHE A 78 -1.86 2.05 3.38
N CYS A 79 -2.56 2.29 2.29
CA CYS A 79 -2.66 1.37 1.17
C CYS A 79 -3.00 2.14 -0.10
N GLY A 80 -2.96 1.47 -1.24
CA GLY A 80 -3.35 2.08 -2.50
C GLY A 80 -2.62 1.50 -3.69
N PHE A 81 -2.57 2.28 -4.75
CA PHE A 81 -1.81 1.95 -5.95
C PHE A 81 -0.73 2.99 -6.17
N TRP A 82 0.49 2.53 -6.44
CA TRP A 82 1.66 3.38 -6.59
C TRP A 82 2.54 2.91 -7.74
N ARG A 83 3.22 3.85 -8.39
CA ARG A 83 4.16 3.52 -9.46
C ARG A 83 5.54 3.27 -8.88
N PHE A 84 5.99 2.03 -9.02
CA PHE A 84 7.32 1.58 -8.65
C PHE A 84 8.16 1.27 -9.89
N HIS A 85 9.45 1.08 -9.66
CA HIS A 85 10.43 0.61 -10.65
C HIS A 85 10.74 1.62 -11.76
N ASN A 86 11.71 1.25 -12.59
CA ASN A 86 12.10 1.96 -13.80
C ASN A 86 12.30 0.92 -14.94
N PRO A 87 11.41 0.88 -15.97
CA PRO A 87 10.26 1.79 -16.16
C PRO A 87 9.17 1.63 -15.08
N PRO A 88 8.37 2.70 -14.83
CA PRO A 88 7.35 2.65 -13.79
C PRO A 88 6.28 1.58 -14.02
N ARG A 89 5.96 0.83 -12.97
CA ARG A 89 4.87 -0.16 -12.94
C ARG A 89 3.92 0.18 -11.81
N LEU A 90 2.62 0.13 -12.09
CA LEU A 90 1.60 0.36 -11.07
C LEU A 90 1.41 -0.89 -10.24
N GLU A 91 1.61 -0.79 -8.95
CA GLU A 91 1.49 -1.90 -8.01
C GLU A 91 0.61 -1.55 -6.82
N LEU A 92 -0.01 -2.58 -6.25
CA LEU A 92 -0.66 -2.52 -4.96
C LEU A 92 0.38 -2.28 -3.86
N LEU A 93 0.13 -1.29 -3.02
CA LEU A 93 0.95 -0.93 -1.87
C LEU A 93 0.13 -1.01 -0.60
N TYR A 94 0.71 -1.49 0.48
CA TYR A 94 0.15 -1.42 1.83
C TYR A 94 1.28 -1.40 2.87
N GLY A 95 1.03 -0.71 3.96
CA GLY A 95 1.92 -0.66 5.11
C GLY A 95 1.13 -0.46 6.40
N LEU A 96 1.62 -1.05 7.48
CA LEU A 96 1.05 -0.94 8.82
C LEU A 96 2.10 -0.42 9.79
N GLY A 97 1.66 0.45 10.71
CA GLY A 97 2.45 0.79 11.89
C GLY A 97 2.77 -0.47 12.71
N ASP A 98 3.92 -0.44 13.38
CA ASP A 98 4.43 -1.60 14.11
C ASP A 98 3.44 -2.13 15.16
N ASP A 99 2.73 -1.22 15.86
CA ASP A 99 1.74 -1.57 16.88
C ASP A 99 0.42 -2.16 16.31
N ALA A 100 0.18 -1.99 15.02
CA ALA A 100 -1.05 -2.47 14.36
C ALA A 100 -0.88 -3.85 13.70
N ARG A 101 0.31 -4.42 13.74
CA ARG A 101 0.62 -5.71 13.12
C ARG A 101 -0.01 -6.89 13.83
N GLY A 102 -0.12 -8.01 13.12
CA GLY A 102 -0.60 -9.27 13.67
C GLY A 102 -2.11 -9.32 13.92
N ARG A 103 -2.88 -8.36 13.40
CA ARG A 103 -4.33 -8.25 13.58
C ARG A 103 -5.13 -8.47 12.29
N GLY A 104 -4.46 -8.73 11.18
CA GLY A 104 -5.09 -8.94 9.87
C GLY A 104 -5.47 -7.66 9.13
N TYR A 105 -5.06 -6.48 9.58
CA TYR A 105 -5.40 -5.20 8.94
C TYR A 105 -4.79 -5.07 7.55
N ALA A 106 -3.55 -5.55 7.33
CA ALA A 106 -2.94 -5.50 6.01
C ALA A 106 -3.72 -6.32 4.98
N THR A 107 -4.17 -7.51 5.35
CA THR A 107 -5.04 -8.35 4.51
C THR A 107 -6.36 -7.64 4.21
N GLU A 108 -6.96 -7.01 5.21
CA GLU A 108 -8.23 -6.27 5.08
C GLU A 108 -8.09 -5.07 4.14
N MET A 109 -7.01 -4.29 4.27
CA MET A 109 -6.69 -3.18 3.37
C MET A 109 -6.43 -3.65 1.94
N ALA A 110 -5.58 -4.66 1.77
CA ALA A 110 -5.22 -5.18 0.45
C ALA A 110 -6.44 -5.73 -0.29
N ALA A 111 -7.31 -6.48 0.41
CA ALA A 111 -8.56 -6.99 -0.18
C ALA A 111 -9.49 -5.86 -0.63
N ALA A 112 -9.61 -4.79 0.17
CA ALA A 112 -10.41 -3.62 -0.20
C ALA A 112 -9.86 -2.91 -1.43
N MET A 113 -8.53 -2.77 -1.54
CA MET A 113 -7.88 -2.17 -2.70
C MET A 113 -8.02 -3.01 -3.96
N ILE A 114 -7.89 -4.33 -3.87
CA ILE A 114 -8.09 -5.24 -5.01
C ILE A 114 -9.53 -5.09 -5.54
N ARG A 115 -10.52 -5.09 -4.65
CA ARG A 115 -11.91 -4.86 -5.04
C ARG A 115 -12.10 -3.51 -5.70
N TYR A 116 -11.56 -2.43 -5.12
CA TYR A 116 -11.61 -1.08 -5.70
C TYR A 116 -10.95 -1.04 -7.09
N GLY A 117 -9.79 -1.68 -7.24
CA GLY A 117 -9.08 -1.77 -8.51
C GLY A 117 -9.91 -2.45 -9.61
N PHE A 118 -10.59 -3.55 -9.30
CA PHE A 118 -11.39 -4.27 -10.27
C PHE A 118 -12.77 -3.61 -10.51
N GLU A 119 -13.46 -3.22 -9.46
CA GLU A 119 -14.85 -2.75 -9.56
C GLU A 119 -14.96 -1.28 -9.99
N VAL A 120 -14.05 -0.42 -9.52
CA VAL A 120 -14.08 1.02 -9.77
C VAL A 120 -13.10 1.44 -10.84
N LEU A 121 -11.84 1.06 -10.72
CA LEU A 121 -10.78 1.43 -11.67
C LEU A 121 -10.76 0.56 -12.93
N LYS A 122 -11.49 -0.58 -12.92
CA LYS A 122 -11.61 -1.50 -14.04
C LYS A 122 -10.29 -2.09 -14.53
N PHE A 123 -9.36 -2.30 -13.60
CA PHE A 123 -8.12 -2.99 -13.93
C PHE A 123 -8.39 -4.43 -14.34
N ASP A 124 -7.65 -4.94 -15.33
CA ASP A 124 -7.69 -6.35 -15.73
C ASP A 124 -6.79 -7.21 -14.83
N ARG A 125 -5.73 -6.61 -14.29
CA ARG A 125 -4.74 -7.25 -13.43
C ARG A 125 -4.20 -6.27 -12.39
N ILE A 126 -3.94 -6.79 -11.20
CA ILE A 126 -3.27 -6.07 -10.12
C ILE A 126 -1.99 -6.81 -9.78
N GLU A 127 -0.87 -6.09 -9.77
CA GLU A 127 0.44 -6.60 -9.42
C GLU A 127 0.90 -6.04 -8.07
N ALA A 128 1.79 -6.78 -7.41
CA ALA A 128 2.50 -6.34 -6.21
C ALA A 128 3.87 -7.01 -6.16
N SER A 129 4.82 -6.35 -5.54
CA SER A 129 6.15 -6.92 -5.29
C SER A 129 6.62 -6.59 -3.89
N THR A 130 7.55 -7.40 -3.39
CA THR A 130 8.22 -7.15 -2.12
C THR A 130 9.58 -7.85 -2.12
N ASP A 131 10.45 -7.46 -1.20
CA ASP A 131 11.71 -8.17 -0.96
C ASP A 131 11.42 -9.59 -0.49
N ALA A 132 12.15 -10.57 -1.01
CA ALA A 132 11.95 -11.99 -0.69
C ALA A 132 11.97 -12.31 0.82
N PRO A 133 12.80 -11.65 1.67
CA PRO A 133 12.75 -11.85 3.11
C PRO A 133 11.48 -11.33 3.81
N ASN A 134 10.68 -10.49 3.14
CA ASN A 134 9.44 -9.93 3.71
C ASN A 134 8.30 -10.95 3.67
N THR A 135 8.41 -12.01 4.44
CA THR A 135 7.45 -13.11 4.48
C THR A 135 6.05 -12.70 4.93
N ALA A 136 5.95 -11.66 5.78
CA ALA A 136 4.67 -11.13 6.21
C ALA A 136 3.87 -10.52 5.04
N SER A 137 4.53 -9.77 4.15
CA SER A 137 3.90 -9.20 2.95
C SER A 137 3.52 -10.30 1.95
N ILE A 138 4.39 -11.31 1.76
CA ILE A 138 4.09 -12.47 0.91
C ILE A 138 2.82 -13.17 1.39
N ALA A 139 2.70 -13.40 2.71
CA ALA A 139 1.51 -14.03 3.29
C ALA A 139 0.24 -13.20 3.03
N VAL A 140 0.31 -11.88 3.09
CA VAL A 140 -0.83 -11.00 2.75
C VAL A 140 -1.21 -11.16 1.29
N MET A 141 -0.25 -11.09 0.36
CA MET A 141 -0.50 -11.26 -1.08
C MET A 141 -1.20 -12.59 -1.38
N GLU A 142 -0.74 -13.67 -0.78
CA GLU A 142 -1.34 -15.00 -0.96
C GLU A 142 -2.77 -15.07 -0.38
N ARG A 143 -3.00 -14.51 0.80
CA ARG A 143 -4.34 -14.49 1.44
C ARG A 143 -5.38 -13.71 0.65
N VAL A 144 -4.97 -12.68 -0.08
CA VAL A 144 -5.90 -11.90 -0.93
C VAL A 144 -6.04 -12.45 -2.34
N GLY A 145 -5.48 -13.63 -2.61
CA GLY A 145 -5.67 -14.36 -3.87
C GLY A 145 -4.65 -14.03 -4.96
N MET A 146 -3.58 -13.33 -4.63
CA MET A 146 -2.47 -13.12 -5.57
C MET A 146 -1.63 -14.38 -5.68
N SER A 147 -1.11 -14.63 -6.89
CA SER A 147 -0.26 -15.78 -7.20
C SER A 147 1.15 -15.33 -7.54
N PHE A 148 2.14 -16.11 -7.12
CA PHE A 148 3.54 -15.91 -7.49
C PHE A 148 3.71 -15.89 -9.02
N ARG A 149 4.51 -14.97 -9.53
CA ARG A 149 4.82 -14.82 -10.96
C ARG A 149 6.28 -15.04 -11.27
N LYS A 150 7.16 -14.38 -10.56
CA LYS A 150 8.61 -14.48 -10.73
C LYS A 150 9.36 -13.98 -9.51
N GLN A 151 10.65 -14.31 -9.48
CA GLN A 151 11.63 -13.80 -8.53
C GLN A 151 12.86 -13.36 -9.28
N GLY A 152 13.49 -12.29 -8.86
CA GLY A 152 14.72 -11.79 -9.47
C GLY A 152 15.29 -10.60 -8.73
N ILE A 153 16.48 -10.17 -9.14
CA ILE A 153 17.14 -9.01 -8.55
C ILE A 153 16.58 -7.74 -9.16
N THR A 154 16.06 -6.86 -8.32
CA THR A 154 15.54 -5.53 -8.68
C THR A 154 16.20 -4.50 -7.77
N ASN A 155 16.90 -3.51 -8.34
CA ASN A 155 17.67 -2.52 -7.59
C ASN A 155 18.63 -3.14 -6.56
N GLY A 156 19.26 -4.27 -6.91
CA GLY A 156 20.18 -4.98 -6.03
C GLY A 156 19.53 -5.85 -4.94
N LEU A 157 18.21 -5.91 -4.89
CA LEU A 157 17.45 -6.67 -3.90
C LEU A 157 16.76 -7.88 -4.53
N ASP A 158 16.77 -9.00 -3.81
CA ASP A 158 16.01 -10.19 -4.20
C ASP A 158 14.51 -9.92 -4.01
N THR A 159 13.78 -9.85 -5.12
CA THR A 159 12.39 -9.38 -5.18
C THR A 159 11.48 -10.46 -5.72
N VAL A 160 10.34 -10.67 -5.08
CA VAL A 160 9.27 -11.54 -5.54
C VAL A 160 8.10 -10.73 -6.09
N TYR A 161 7.51 -11.21 -7.17
CA TYR A 161 6.41 -10.57 -7.88
C TYR A 161 5.18 -11.46 -7.86
N TYR A 162 4.06 -10.86 -7.50
CA TYR A 162 2.74 -11.50 -7.41
C TYR A 162 1.73 -10.74 -8.26
N ALA A 163 0.68 -11.42 -8.69
CA ALA A 163 -0.43 -10.78 -9.39
C ALA A 163 -1.75 -11.52 -9.17
N VAL A 164 -2.84 -10.80 -9.36
CA VAL A 164 -4.19 -11.33 -9.43
C VAL A 164 -4.90 -10.72 -10.63
N ASP A 165 -5.61 -11.56 -11.39
CA ASP A 165 -6.40 -11.15 -12.54
C ASP A 165 -7.87 -10.94 -12.14
N ALA A 166 -8.56 -10.00 -12.81
CA ALA A 166 -9.99 -9.83 -12.63
C ALA A 166 -10.74 -11.11 -13.02
N ALA A 167 -11.80 -11.43 -12.28
CA ALA A 167 -12.71 -12.50 -12.68
C ALA A 167 -13.36 -12.13 -14.02
N ARG A 168 -13.35 -13.09 -14.98
CA ARG A 168 -13.98 -12.93 -16.29
C ARG A 168 -15.47 -13.20 -16.22
#